data_e24bdb1a52ecade6c5955c2607302069
#
_entry.id   e24bdb1a52ecade6c5955c2607302069
#
_cell.length_a   1.000
_cell.length_b   1.000
_cell.length_c   1.000
_cell.angle_alpha   90.00
_cell.angle_beta   90.00
_cell.angle_gamma   90.00
#
_symmetry.space_group_name_H-M   'P 1'
#
loop_
_entity.id
_entity.type
_entity.pdbx_description
1 polymer ?
#
loop_
_entity_poly.entity_id
_entity_poly.type
_entity_poly.pdbx_seq_one_letter_code
_entity_poly.pdbx_strand_id
1 'polypeptide(L)'
;MWRNEVVRDFVTWLRWHNDRQACSDDGRAVGFYGLDLYSLHRSMQEVISYLDGVDPAAAARARTRYACFDHASAEDGQAYGYSAAFGAGPSCEREAVAQLVEMHRNSTAYLSRDGLVAEDELFCAQQNAQTVSNAETYYRTMFGGRVSSWNLRDRHMAQTLEVLLAHLDRHRQDNEPARIVVWAHNSHVGDARATEVGADGQLTLGQLVRQRYGDQCRLIGFSTYTGTVTAASEWGGSAHCKTVRPALPGSVEEMFHETGKQEFFIPMSDGGPAAESLQTVRLARAIGVIYLPATERQSHYYHVRPADQYDAMIHIEHTHALQPLEPDSTWIAGQIPETYPSGL
;
A
#
# COMPACT_ATOMS: atom_id res chain seq x y z
N MET A 1 10.07 0.18 -2.48
CA MET A 1 9.13 -0.28 -3.54
C MET A 1 8.71 0.88 -4.45
N TRP A 2 8.13 1.97 -3.94
CA TRP A 2 7.61 3.10 -4.75
C TRP A 2 8.69 4.09 -5.22
N ARG A 3 9.92 4.06 -4.69
CA ARG A 3 11.05 4.92 -5.12
C ARG A 3 11.75 4.30 -6.33
N ASN A 4 11.09 4.35 -7.48
CA ASN A 4 11.59 3.84 -8.75
C ASN A 4 11.27 4.81 -9.90
N GLU A 5 11.94 4.64 -11.04
CA GLU A 5 11.81 5.54 -12.19
C GLU A 5 10.40 5.60 -12.75
N VAL A 6 9.70 4.48 -12.81
CA VAL A 6 8.33 4.41 -13.38
C VAL A 6 7.35 5.23 -12.54
N VAL A 7 7.44 5.16 -11.21
CA VAL A 7 6.59 5.97 -10.32
C VAL A 7 6.97 7.44 -10.41
N ARG A 8 8.26 7.79 -10.47
CA ARG A 8 8.72 9.18 -10.70
C ARG A 8 8.12 9.72 -12.01
N ASP A 9 8.21 8.97 -13.09
CA ASP A 9 7.74 9.40 -14.41
C ASP A 9 6.21 9.53 -14.41
N PHE A 10 5.49 8.63 -13.75
CA PHE A 10 4.03 8.74 -13.55
C PHE A 10 3.66 10.01 -12.78
N VAL A 11 4.31 10.31 -11.66
CA VAL A 11 4.02 11.51 -10.85
C VAL A 11 4.38 12.78 -11.62
N THR A 12 5.46 12.76 -12.40
CA THR A 12 5.86 13.88 -13.26
C THR A 12 4.81 14.11 -14.36
N TRP A 13 4.33 13.03 -14.99
CA TRP A 13 3.25 13.11 -15.98
C TRP A 13 1.95 13.61 -15.35
N LEU A 14 1.59 13.14 -14.15
CA LEU A 14 0.38 13.57 -13.44
C LEU A 14 0.42 15.06 -13.13
N ARG A 15 1.56 15.59 -12.68
CA ARG A 15 1.75 17.02 -12.47
C ARG A 15 1.55 17.80 -13.78
N TRP A 16 2.21 17.38 -14.86
CA TRP A 16 2.03 18.00 -16.17
C TRP A 16 0.58 17.94 -16.67
N HIS A 17 -0.11 16.82 -16.44
CA HIS A 17 -1.54 16.67 -16.73
C HIS A 17 -2.35 17.71 -15.95
N ASN A 18 -2.15 17.84 -14.66
CA ASN A 18 -2.85 18.81 -13.82
C ASN A 18 -2.57 20.25 -14.22
N ASP A 19 -1.32 20.61 -14.53
CA ASP A 19 -0.95 21.95 -14.99
C ASP A 19 -1.70 22.33 -16.28
N ARG A 20 -1.90 21.36 -17.19
CA ARG A 20 -2.70 21.58 -18.41
C ARG A 20 -4.19 21.71 -18.12
N GLN A 21 -4.72 20.93 -17.19
CA GLN A 21 -6.14 21.00 -16.79
C GLN A 21 -6.46 22.33 -16.10
N ALA A 22 -5.54 22.86 -15.30
CA ALA A 22 -5.71 24.17 -14.65
C ALA A 22 -5.90 25.34 -15.64
N CYS A 23 -5.51 25.15 -16.91
CA CYS A 23 -5.71 26.12 -17.99
C CYS A 23 -7.04 25.94 -18.75
N SER A 24 -7.90 24.97 -18.37
CA SER A 24 -9.20 24.70 -19.00
C SER A 24 -10.34 25.01 -18.05
N ASP A 25 -11.45 25.55 -18.60
CA ASP A 25 -12.64 25.97 -17.80
C ASP A 25 -13.31 24.78 -17.05
N ASP A 26 -13.12 23.53 -17.51
CA ASP A 26 -13.64 22.30 -16.90
C ASP A 26 -12.53 21.44 -16.24
N GLY A 27 -11.35 22.01 -16.07
CA GLY A 27 -10.16 21.27 -15.67
C GLY A 27 -10.20 20.80 -14.21
N ARG A 28 -10.29 19.49 -13.99
CA ARG A 28 -10.22 18.87 -12.67
C ARG A 28 -8.84 18.30 -12.46
N ALA A 29 -8.14 18.82 -11.46
CA ALA A 29 -6.89 18.22 -11.03
C ALA A 29 -7.13 16.83 -10.43
N VAL A 30 -6.20 15.90 -10.70
CA VAL A 30 -6.19 14.56 -10.12
C VAL A 30 -5.24 14.56 -8.94
N GLY A 31 -5.74 14.26 -7.74
CA GLY A 31 -4.93 14.14 -6.53
C GLY A 31 -4.14 12.83 -6.50
N PHE A 32 -3.00 12.85 -5.80
CA PHE A 32 -2.19 11.67 -5.52
C PHE A 32 -1.91 11.59 -4.02
N TYR A 33 -2.45 10.56 -3.37
CA TYR A 33 -2.48 10.44 -1.92
C TYR A 33 -1.82 9.15 -1.46
N GLY A 34 -1.14 9.21 -0.31
CA GLY A 34 -0.66 8.02 0.39
C GLY A 34 -1.81 7.34 1.14
N LEU A 35 -1.82 6.00 1.13
CA LEU A 35 -2.86 5.20 1.78
C LEU A 35 -2.33 4.36 2.94
N ASP A 36 -1.05 4.03 2.93
CA ASP A 36 -0.41 3.11 3.86
C ASP A 36 0.19 3.81 5.09
N LEU A 37 0.57 3.03 6.11
CA LEU A 37 1.02 3.53 7.41
C LEU A 37 2.56 3.54 7.64
N TYR A 38 3.35 3.24 6.62
CA TYR A 38 4.82 3.15 6.79
C TYR A 38 5.57 4.50 6.87
N SER A 39 4.87 5.62 6.85
CA SER A 39 5.46 6.96 6.89
C SER A 39 5.56 7.56 8.29
N LEU A 40 5.72 6.76 9.36
CA LEU A 40 5.67 7.22 10.75
C LEU A 40 6.42 8.54 10.98
N HIS A 41 7.73 8.58 10.75
CA HIS A 41 8.55 9.76 11.00
C HIS A 41 8.21 10.93 10.07
N ARG A 42 7.92 10.63 8.79
CA ARG A 42 7.51 11.66 7.85
C ARG A 42 6.16 12.27 8.23
N SER A 43 5.22 11.44 8.64
CA SER A 43 3.91 11.89 9.12
C SER A 43 4.00 12.76 10.38
N MET A 44 4.89 12.43 11.31
CA MET A 44 5.17 13.30 12.47
C MET A 44 5.70 14.67 12.04
N GLN A 45 6.64 14.71 11.08
CA GLN A 45 7.20 15.95 10.55
C GLN A 45 6.13 16.82 9.86
N GLU A 46 5.23 16.21 9.07
CA GLU A 46 4.15 16.93 8.40
C GLU A 46 3.14 17.52 9.41
N VAL A 47 2.78 16.80 10.47
CA VAL A 47 1.94 17.33 11.56
C VAL A 47 2.61 18.54 12.21
N ILE A 48 3.89 18.44 12.55
CA ILE A 48 4.64 19.52 13.19
C ILE A 48 4.75 20.72 12.24
N SER A 49 5.06 20.50 10.98
CA SER A 49 5.21 21.56 9.97
C SER A 49 3.90 22.34 9.77
N TYR A 50 2.78 21.63 9.69
CA TYR A 50 1.46 22.26 9.63
C TYR A 50 1.20 23.12 10.88
N LEU A 51 1.42 22.58 12.07
CA LEU A 51 1.19 23.29 13.33
C LEU A 51 2.11 24.48 13.52
N ASP A 52 3.36 24.45 13.03
CA ASP A 52 4.27 25.61 13.04
C ASP A 52 3.66 26.79 12.28
N GLY A 53 2.92 26.53 11.21
CA GLY A 53 2.26 27.58 10.42
C GLY A 53 0.99 28.15 11.08
N VAL A 54 0.25 27.32 11.85
CA VAL A 54 -1.08 27.71 12.36
C VAL A 54 -1.13 27.94 13.87
N ASP A 55 -0.37 27.19 14.66
CA ASP A 55 -0.31 27.26 16.13
C ASP A 55 1.05 26.80 16.66
N PRO A 56 2.06 27.70 16.75
CA PRO A 56 3.40 27.33 17.23
C PRO A 56 3.43 26.70 18.64
N ALA A 57 2.45 27.02 19.50
CA ALA A 57 2.36 26.42 20.83
C ALA A 57 1.89 24.94 20.74
N ALA A 58 0.96 24.65 19.84
CA ALA A 58 0.57 23.27 19.53
C ALA A 58 1.73 22.50 18.88
N ALA A 59 2.50 23.13 17.98
CA ALA A 59 3.70 22.52 17.40
C ALA A 59 4.73 22.11 18.46
N ALA A 60 4.98 22.98 19.46
CA ALA A 60 5.87 22.65 20.57
C ALA A 60 5.36 21.44 21.39
N ARG A 61 4.04 21.34 21.64
CA ARG A 61 3.44 20.19 22.29
C ARG A 61 3.57 18.93 21.45
N ALA A 62 3.35 19.02 20.13
CA ALA A 62 3.51 17.90 19.19
C ALA A 62 4.93 17.35 19.21
N ARG A 63 5.95 18.23 19.16
CA ARG A 63 7.37 17.83 19.30
C ARG A 63 7.63 17.07 20.59
N THR A 64 7.12 17.60 21.72
CA THR A 64 7.27 16.93 23.04
C THR A 64 6.63 15.55 23.06
N ARG A 65 5.44 15.40 22.48
CA ARG A 65 4.75 14.10 22.39
C ARG A 65 5.49 13.12 21.49
N TYR A 66 5.90 13.57 20.32
CA TYR A 66 6.57 12.71 19.34
C TYR A 66 8.03 12.38 19.69
N ALA A 67 8.64 13.11 20.62
CA ALA A 67 9.98 12.78 21.12
C ALA A 67 10.09 11.39 21.76
N CYS A 68 8.97 10.76 22.14
CA CYS A 68 8.97 9.39 22.61
C CYS A 68 9.46 8.38 21.54
N PHE A 69 9.33 8.73 20.25
CA PHE A 69 9.82 7.90 19.13
C PHE A 69 11.32 8.09 18.82
N ASP A 70 11.98 9.10 19.40
CA ASP A 70 13.39 9.44 19.12
C ASP A 70 14.39 8.37 19.63
N HIS A 71 13.92 7.46 20.49
CA HIS A 71 14.73 6.33 21.00
C HIS A 71 14.90 5.20 19.97
N ALA A 72 14.14 5.22 18.88
CA ALA A 72 14.30 4.34 17.74
C ALA A 72 15.00 5.11 16.61
N SER A 73 15.82 4.43 15.78
CA SER A 73 16.42 5.09 14.64
C SER A 73 15.33 5.68 13.73
N ALA A 74 15.55 6.88 13.22
CA ALA A 74 14.58 7.65 12.43
C ALA A 74 14.06 6.95 11.16
N GLU A 75 14.71 5.86 10.76
CA GLU A 75 14.37 5.10 9.54
C GLU A 75 13.68 3.77 9.82
N ASP A 76 13.62 3.32 11.09
CA ASP A 76 13.15 1.98 11.41
C ASP A 76 12.08 1.95 12.52
N GLY A 77 10.79 2.05 12.11
CA GLY A 77 9.67 1.84 13.03
C GLY A 77 9.66 0.44 13.68
N GLN A 78 10.38 -0.55 13.11
CA GLN A 78 10.50 -1.88 13.70
C GLN A 78 11.35 -1.86 14.97
N ALA A 79 12.42 -1.06 15.03
CA ALA A 79 13.23 -0.89 16.25
C ALA A 79 12.39 -0.34 17.41
N TYR A 80 11.51 0.63 17.12
CA TYR A 80 10.49 1.08 18.07
C TYR A 80 9.58 -0.06 18.50
N GLY A 81 8.99 -0.76 17.52
CA GLY A 81 8.06 -1.86 17.77
C GLY A 81 8.69 -2.97 18.61
N TYR A 82 9.93 -3.35 18.35
CA TYR A 82 10.66 -4.34 19.14
C TYR A 82 10.85 -3.86 20.60
N SER A 83 11.32 -2.63 20.76
CA SER A 83 11.54 -2.04 22.08
C SER A 83 10.24 -1.98 22.91
N ALA A 84 9.15 -1.51 22.29
CA ALA A 84 7.84 -1.39 22.94
C ALA A 84 7.21 -2.77 23.23
N ALA A 85 7.29 -3.73 22.30
CA ALA A 85 6.70 -5.06 22.45
C ALA A 85 7.35 -5.90 23.55
N PHE A 86 8.67 -5.77 23.72
CA PHE A 86 9.43 -6.56 24.70
C PHE A 86 9.79 -5.79 25.98
N GLY A 87 9.19 -4.61 26.19
CA GLY A 87 9.36 -3.83 27.44
C GLY A 87 10.74 -3.19 27.59
N ALA A 88 11.50 -3.07 26.51
CA ALA A 88 12.79 -2.38 26.51
C ALA A 88 12.67 -0.84 26.43
N GLY A 89 11.46 -0.32 26.15
CA GLY A 89 11.14 1.10 26.11
C GLY A 89 9.66 1.37 26.36
N PRO A 90 9.28 2.63 26.62
CA PRO A 90 7.88 3.01 26.80
C PRO A 90 7.11 2.95 25.49
N SER A 91 5.80 2.66 25.55
CA SER A 91 4.88 2.84 24.42
C SER A 91 4.59 4.33 24.21
N CYS A 92 4.53 4.75 22.95
CA CYS A 92 4.11 6.10 22.55
C CYS A 92 2.61 6.22 22.25
N GLU A 93 1.82 5.19 22.53
CA GLU A 93 0.40 5.12 22.22
C GLU A 93 -0.38 6.33 22.78
N ARG A 94 -0.19 6.63 24.06
CA ARG A 94 -0.91 7.74 24.70
C ARG A 94 -0.56 9.10 24.08
N GLU A 95 0.69 9.31 23.75
CA GLU A 95 1.21 10.52 23.15
C GLU A 95 0.70 10.70 21.71
N ALA A 96 0.71 9.63 20.91
CA ALA A 96 0.17 9.63 19.55
C ALA A 96 -1.34 9.89 19.51
N VAL A 97 -2.11 9.21 20.37
CA VAL A 97 -3.56 9.42 20.50
C VAL A 97 -3.87 10.84 20.99
N ALA A 98 -3.13 11.36 21.99
CA ALA A 98 -3.33 12.72 22.49
C ALA A 98 -3.09 13.77 21.40
N GLN A 99 -2.09 13.58 20.53
CA GLN A 99 -1.84 14.47 19.40
C GLN A 99 -2.98 14.43 18.38
N LEU A 100 -3.44 13.24 18.02
CA LEU A 100 -4.58 13.06 17.11
C LEU A 100 -5.85 13.74 17.64
N VAL A 101 -6.16 13.53 18.92
CA VAL A 101 -7.33 14.15 19.58
C VAL A 101 -7.23 15.67 19.59
N GLU A 102 -6.05 16.24 19.84
CA GLU A 102 -5.84 17.69 19.83
C GLU A 102 -6.05 18.27 18.42
N MET A 103 -5.55 17.60 17.38
CA MET A 103 -5.77 18.01 15.99
C MET A 103 -7.27 18.09 15.63
N HIS A 104 -8.07 17.10 16.07
CA HIS A 104 -9.52 17.12 15.84
C HIS A 104 -10.26 18.16 16.67
N ARG A 105 -9.89 18.35 17.94
CA ARG A 105 -10.56 19.33 18.82
C ARG A 105 -10.37 20.77 18.36
N ASN A 106 -9.21 21.08 17.81
CA ASN A 106 -8.87 22.44 17.39
C ASN A 106 -9.16 22.70 15.90
N SER A 107 -9.76 21.75 15.18
CA SER A 107 -10.01 21.85 13.74
C SER A 107 -10.74 23.15 13.34
N THR A 108 -11.79 23.55 14.06
CA THR A 108 -12.53 24.79 13.79
C THR A 108 -11.66 26.04 13.95
N ALA A 109 -10.74 26.06 14.92
CA ALA A 109 -9.83 27.19 15.11
C ALA A 109 -8.76 27.26 14.01
N TYR A 110 -8.32 26.11 13.51
CA TYR A 110 -7.37 26.04 12.39
C TYR A 110 -8.01 26.45 11.05
N LEU A 111 -9.26 26.07 10.81
CA LEU A 111 -10.03 26.44 9.61
C LEU A 111 -10.39 27.92 9.54
N SER A 112 -10.44 28.64 10.68
CA SER A 112 -10.82 30.05 10.70
C SER A 112 -9.84 30.98 10.00
N ARG A 113 -8.70 30.46 9.51
CA ARG A 113 -7.60 31.24 8.99
C ARG A 113 -7.58 31.47 7.49
N ASP A 114 -8.03 30.52 6.62
CA ASP A 114 -8.01 30.71 5.16
C ASP A 114 -8.63 29.58 4.33
N GLY A 115 -9.82 29.74 3.78
CA GLY A 115 -10.39 29.09 2.59
C GLY A 115 -10.14 27.58 2.34
N LEU A 116 -10.42 27.15 1.08
CA LEU A 116 -10.30 25.72 0.65
C LEU A 116 -8.90 25.13 0.83
N VAL A 117 -7.84 25.90 0.65
CA VAL A 117 -6.46 25.43 0.82
C VAL A 117 -6.20 25.05 2.28
N ALA A 118 -6.74 25.81 3.24
CA ALA A 118 -6.63 25.49 4.65
C ALA A 118 -7.38 24.21 5.04
N GLU A 119 -8.49 23.89 4.36
CA GLU A 119 -9.21 22.63 4.58
C GLU A 119 -8.42 21.42 4.11
N ASP A 120 -7.75 21.50 2.96
CA ASP A 120 -6.89 20.43 2.44
C ASP A 120 -5.65 20.24 3.31
N GLU A 121 -5.01 21.33 3.73
CA GLU A 121 -3.85 21.28 4.63
C GLU A 121 -4.20 20.68 5.99
N LEU A 122 -5.31 21.10 6.59
CA LEU A 122 -5.81 20.52 7.83
C LEU A 122 -6.16 19.04 7.65
N PHE A 123 -6.84 18.67 6.57
CA PHE A 123 -7.16 17.30 6.25
C PHE A 123 -5.88 16.43 6.18
N CYS A 124 -4.88 16.87 5.43
CA CYS A 124 -3.60 16.19 5.33
C CYS A 124 -2.91 16.04 6.69
N ALA A 125 -2.90 17.09 7.51
CA ALA A 125 -2.31 17.05 8.85
C ALA A 125 -3.05 16.09 9.80
N GLN A 126 -4.38 16.03 9.74
CA GLN A 126 -5.18 15.09 10.51
C GLN A 126 -4.94 13.64 10.06
N GLN A 127 -4.85 13.38 8.74
CA GLN A 127 -4.53 12.06 8.22
C GLN A 127 -3.11 11.62 8.61
N ASN A 128 -2.14 12.53 8.61
CA ASN A 128 -0.80 12.24 9.11
C ASN A 128 -0.80 11.91 10.61
N ALA A 129 -1.56 12.64 11.45
CA ALA A 129 -1.70 12.31 12.87
C ALA A 129 -2.38 10.94 13.10
N GLN A 130 -3.38 10.60 12.28
CA GLN A 130 -4.01 9.27 12.30
C GLN A 130 -3.01 8.17 11.89
N THR A 131 -2.20 8.45 10.86
CA THR A 131 -1.13 7.53 10.42
C THR A 131 -0.12 7.27 11.54
N VAL A 132 0.31 8.30 12.27
CA VAL A 132 1.22 8.13 13.43
C VAL A 132 0.60 7.23 14.49
N SER A 133 -0.68 7.44 14.83
CA SER A 133 -1.37 6.64 15.84
C SER A 133 -1.52 5.17 15.42
N ASN A 134 -1.88 4.92 14.15
CA ASN A 134 -2.06 3.56 13.64
C ASN A 134 -0.71 2.86 13.40
N ALA A 135 0.33 3.60 12.97
CA ALA A 135 1.68 3.08 12.81
C ALA A 135 2.29 2.68 14.17
N GLU A 136 2.07 3.48 15.22
CA GLU A 136 2.46 3.11 16.58
C GLU A 136 1.88 1.75 16.96
N THR A 137 0.56 1.59 16.81
CA THR A 137 -0.13 0.34 17.15
C THR A 137 0.35 -0.81 16.29
N TYR A 138 0.56 -0.58 14.98
CA TYR A 138 1.09 -1.58 14.05
C TYR A 138 2.47 -2.08 14.49
N TYR A 139 3.43 -1.18 14.71
CA TYR A 139 4.79 -1.56 15.08
C TYR A 139 4.84 -2.22 16.47
N ARG A 140 4.10 -1.72 17.43
CA ARG A 140 4.04 -2.31 18.77
C ARG A 140 3.42 -3.71 18.80
N THR A 141 2.47 -4.00 17.90
CA THR A 141 1.76 -5.29 17.88
C THR A 141 2.31 -6.28 16.83
N MET A 142 3.18 -5.86 15.92
CA MET A 142 3.64 -6.71 14.80
C MET A 142 4.37 -7.99 15.25
N PHE A 143 4.99 -7.98 16.43
CA PHE A 143 5.67 -9.14 17.00
C PHE A 143 4.70 -10.08 17.76
N GLY A 144 3.46 -9.65 18.01
CA GLY A 144 2.43 -10.45 18.70
C GLY A 144 1.61 -11.36 17.79
N GLY A 145 1.67 -11.18 16.47
CA GLY A 145 0.96 -12.02 15.52
C GLY A 145 0.80 -11.38 14.14
N ARG A 146 1.18 -12.13 13.10
CA ARG A 146 1.15 -11.68 11.71
C ARG A 146 -0.25 -11.25 11.24
N VAL A 147 -1.29 -12.03 11.57
CA VAL A 147 -2.68 -11.74 11.15
C VAL A 147 -3.18 -10.43 11.77
N SER A 148 -2.84 -10.16 13.03
CA SER A 148 -3.27 -8.97 13.74
C SER A 148 -2.70 -7.69 13.12
N SER A 149 -1.40 -7.65 12.89
CA SER A 149 -0.73 -6.48 12.29
C SER A 149 -1.12 -6.28 10.83
N TRP A 150 -1.26 -7.36 10.05
CA TRP A 150 -1.78 -7.31 8.69
C TRP A 150 -3.17 -6.67 8.64
N ASN A 151 -4.09 -7.18 9.45
CA ASN A 151 -5.47 -6.70 9.49
C ASN A 151 -5.57 -5.23 9.94
N LEU A 152 -4.70 -4.80 10.85
CA LEU A 152 -4.63 -3.41 11.28
C LEU A 152 -4.23 -2.50 10.10
N ARG A 153 -3.22 -2.90 9.32
CA ARG A 153 -2.74 -2.16 8.16
C ARG A 153 -3.83 -2.03 7.08
N ASP A 154 -4.49 -3.13 6.73
CA ASP A 154 -5.55 -3.11 5.70
C ASP A 154 -6.79 -2.34 6.16
N ARG A 155 -7.16 -2.41 7.44
CA ARG A 155 -8.20 -1.54 8.02
C ARG A 155 -7.80 -0.06 7.98
N HIS A 156 -6.55 0.28 8.28
CA HIS A 156 -6.07 1.65 8.17
C HIS A 156 -6.23 2.17 6.73
N MET A 157 -5.81 1.40 5.73
CA MET A 157 -5.95 1.77 4.32
C MET A 157 -7.43 1.96 3.94
N ALA A 158 -8.32 1.07 4.38
CA ALA A 158 -9.75 1.19 4.12
C ALA A 158 -10.36 2.44 4.77
N GLN A 159 -10.02 2.74 6.03
CA GLN A 159 -10.47 3.93 6.73
C GLN A 159 -9.94 5.22 6.07
N THR A 160 -8.67 5.24 5.69
CA THR A 160 -8.08 6.38 4.98
C THR A 160 -8.78 6.62 3.64
N LEU A 161 -9.10 5.56 2.89
CA LEU A 161 -9.87 5.64 1.66
C LEU A 161 -11.27 6.23 1.89
N GLU A 162 -11.99 5.78 2.93
CA GLU A 162 -13.32 6.29 3.26
C GLU A 162 -13.30 7.78 3.62
N VAL A 163 -12.33 8.19 4.44
CA VAL A 163 -12.20 9.59 4.87
C VAL A 163 -11.77 10.48 3.70
N LEU A 164 -10.89 9.99 2.83
CA LEU A 164 -10.48 10.68 1.60
C LEU A 164 -11.67 10.86 0.65
N LEU A 165 -12.47 9.81 0.44
CA LEU A 165 -13.65 9.87 -0.41
C LEU A 165 -14.65 10.92 0.10
N ALA A 166 -14.93 10.91 1.41
CA ALA A 166 -15.82 11.88 2.04
C ALA A 166 -15.27 13.33 1.99
N HIS A 167 -13.94 13.49 2.03
CA HIS A 167 -13.29 14.79 1.86
C HIS A 167 -13.46 15.31 0.43
N LEU A 168 -13.14 14.47 -0.56
CA LEU A 168 -13.26 14.83 -1.97
C LEU A 168 -14.70 15.13 -2.39
N ASP A 169 -15.68 14.35 -1.90
CA ASP A 169 -17.11 14.58 -2.20
C ASP A 169 -17.61 15.93 -1.67
N ARG A 170 -17.13 16.40 -0.52
CA ARG A 170 -17.54 17.71 0.04
C ARG A 170 -17.11 18.90 -0.83
N HIS A 171 -16.03 18.75 -1.57
CA HIS A 171 -15.47 19.83 -2.40
C HIS A 171 -15.93 19.79 -3.86
N ARG A 172 -16.81 18.83 -4.21
CA ARG A 172 -17.35 18.73 -5.57
C ARG A 172 -18.60 19.60 -5.75
N GLN A 173 -18.64 20.30 -6.88
CA GLN A 173 -19.74 21.19 -7.24
C GLN A 173 -20.79 20.55 -8.17
N ASP A 174 -20.50 19.36 -8.71
CA ASP A 174 -21.26 18.72 -9.79
C ASP A 174 -22.19 17.59 -9.34
N ASN A 175 -22.31 17.32 -8.04
CA ASN A 175 -23.07 16.22 -7.45
C ASN A 175 -22.67 14.81 -7.94
N GLU A 176 -21.60 14.67 -8.71
CA GLU A 176 -21.03 13.38 -9.08
C GLU A 176 -20.12 12.88 -7.96
N PRO A 177 -20.20 11.60 -7.57
CA PRO A 177 -19.31 11.07 -6.54
C PRO A 177 -17.84 11.08 -7.00
N ALA A 178 -16.94 11.33 -6.07
CA ALA A 178 -15.52 11.24 -6.35
C ALA A 178 -15.16 9.81 -6.78
N ARG A 179 -14.21 9.70 -7.70
CA ARG A 179 -13.68 8.41 -8.18
C ARG A 179 -12.25 8.26 -7.74
N ILE A 180 -11.94 7.14 -7.11
CA ILE A 180 -10.60 6.85 -6.61
C ILE A 180 -10.08 5.58 -7.28
N VAL A 181 -8.84 5.64 -7.76
CA VAL A 181 -8.08 4.46 -8.20
C VAL A 181 -7.06 4.14 -7.13
N VAL A 182 -7.14 2.94 -6.56
CA VAL A 182 -6.15 2.44 -5.61
C VAL A 182 -5.12 1.60 -6.35
N TRP A 183 -3.86 2.00 -6.25
CA TRP A 183 -2.74 1.24 -6.79
C TRP A 183 -1.99 0.58 -5.64
N ALA A 184 -2.19 -0.71 -5.47
CA ALA A 184 -1.57 -1.51 -4.44
C ALA A 184 -1.26 -2.92 -4.94
N HIS A 185 -0.54 -3.71 -4.14
CA HIS A 185 -0.22 -5.10 -4.46
C HIS A 185 -1.49 -5.98 -4.44
N ASN A 186 -1.51 -7.04 -5.24
CA ASN A 186 -2.60 -8.01 -5.32
C ASN A 186 -3.05 -8.54 -3.95
N SER A 187 -2.11 -8.75 -3.03
CA SER A 187 -2.41 -9.23 -1.68
C SER A 187 -3.22 -8.24 -0.83
N HIS A 188 -3.33 -6.98 -1.26
CA HIS A 188 -4.17 -5.97 -0.62
C HIS A 188 -5.47 -5.68 -1.40
N VAL A 189 -5.42 -5.71 -2.74
CA VAL A 189 -6.59 -5.32 -3.57
C VAL A 189 -7.52 -6.49 -3.90
N GLY A 190 -7.09 -7.74 -3.79
CA GLY A 190 -7.96 -8.90 -3.96
C GLY A 190 -8.88 -9.13 -2.76
N ASP A 191 -10.02 -9.79 -2.97
CA ASP A 191 -10.94 -10.19 -1.89
C ASP A 191 -10.38 -11.40 -1.13
N ALA A 192 -9.97 -11.21 0.12
CA ALA A 192 -9.36 -12.28 0.93
C ALA A 192 -10.29 -13.49 1.15
N ARG A 193 -11.62 -13.30 1.13
CA ARG A 193 -12.59 -14.39 1.32
C ARG A 193 -12.49 -15.47 0.25
N ALA A 194 -11.91 -15.15 -0.89
CA ALA A 194 -11.65 -16.07 -1.99
C ALA A 194 -10.29 -16.78 -1.90
N THR A 195 -9.58 -16.69 -0.78
CA THR A 195 -8.20 -17.14 -0.60
C THR A 195 -8.03 -17.97 0.66
N GLU A 196 -6.99 -18.81 0.71
CA GLU A 196 -6.64 -19.55 1.93
C GLU A 196 -6.22 -18.62 3.08
N VAL A 197 -5.57 -17.50 2.79
CA VAL A 197 -5.16 -16.53 3.84
C VAL A 197 -6.37 -15.85 4.49
N GLY A 198 -7.47 -15.69 3.76
CA GLY A 198 -8.74 -15.23 4.31
C GLY A 198 -9.38 -16.28 5.23
N ALA A 199 -9.24 -17.57 4.92
CA ALA A 199 -9.67 -18.66 5.81
C ALA A 199 -8.88 -18.66 7.13
N ASP A 200 -7.63 -18.23 7.12
CA ASP A 200 -6.78 -18.03 8.30
C ASP A 200 -7.08 -16.73 9.07
N GLY A 201 -8.09 -15.96 8.65
CA GLY A 201 -8.53 -14.75 9.32
C GLY A 201 -7.85 -13.45 8.87
N GLN A 202 -7.07 -13.46 7.79
CA GLN A 202 -6.55 -12.24 7.19
C GLN A 202 -7.65 -11.48 6.44
N LEU A 203 -7.64 -10.15 6.60
CA LEU A 203 -8.47 -9.22 5.83
C LEU A 203 -7.62 -8.56 4.76
N THR A 204 -8.28 -8.04 3.73
CA THR A 204 -7.63 -7.21 2.71
C THR A 204 -8.42 -5.93 2.48
N LEU A 205 -7.75 -4.90 1.99
CA LEU A 205 -8.39 -3.66 1.55
C LEU A 205 -9.50 -3.96 0.52
N GLY A 206 -9.23 -4.82 -0.47
CA GLY A 206 -10.21 -5.21 -1.49
C GLY A 206 -11.46 -5.85 -0.90
N GLN A 207 -11.31 -6.76 0.08
CA GLN A 207 -12.46 -7.32 0.81
C GLN A 207 -13.27 -6.23 1.51
N LEU A 208 -12.61 -5.35 2.26
CA LEU A 208 -13.29 -4.29 3.03
C LEU A 208 -14.03 -3.31 2.13
N VAL A 209 -13.41 -2.91 1.02
CA VAL A 209 -13.99 -2.03 0.01
C VAL A 209 -15.19 -2.71 -0.67
N ARG A 210 -15.06 -3.98 -1.08
CA ARG A 210 -16.17 -4.73 -1.68
C ARG A 210 -17.35 -4.90 -0.71
N GLN A 211 -17.09 -5.18 0.56
CA GLN A 211 -18.14 -5.28 1.58
C GLN A 211 -18.88 -3.95 1.78
N ARG A 212 -18.18 -2.81 1.65
CA ARG A 212 -18.75 -1.48 1.88
C ARG A 212 -19.46 -0.92 0.67
N TYR A 213 -18.88 -1.05 -0.51
CA TYR A 213 -19.32 -0.35 -1.73
C TYR A 213 -19.96 -1.27 -2.76
N GLY A 214 -19.92 -2.61 -2.55
CA GLY A 214 -20.56 -3.58 -3.45
C GLY A 214 -20.17 -3.36 -4.91
N ASP A 215 -21.15 -3.19 -5.77
CA ASP A 215 -20.98 -3.02 -7.22
C ASP A 215 -20.34 -1.68 -7.63
N GLN A 216 -20.17 -0.74 -6.70
CA GLN A 216 -19.50 0.53 -6.96
C GLN A 216 -17.97 0.40 -6.96
N CYS A 217 -17.41 -0.76 -6.59
CA CYS A 217 -15.98 -1.03 -6.68
C CYS A 217 -15.69 -2.09 -7.75
N ARG A 218 -14.46 -2.03 -8.27
CA ARG A 218 -13.91 -3.06 -9.16
C ARG A 218 -12.52 -3.44 -8.68
N LEU A 219 -12.30 -4.73 -8.49
CA LEU A 219 -11.03 -5.30 -8.07
C LEU A 219 -10.34 -5.90 -9.29
N ILE A 220 -9.16 -5.39 -9.61
CA ILE A 220 -8.37 -5.84 -10.78
C ILE A 220 -7.06 -6.43 -10.29
N GLY A 221 -6.83 -7.70 -10.59
CA GLY A 221 -5.60 -8.41 -10.28
C GLY A 221 -4.60 -8.36 -11.43
N PHE A 222 -3.33 -8.54 -11.10
CA PHE A 222 -2.25 -8.70 -12.09
C PHE A 222 -1.59 -10.07 -11.95
N SER A 223 -1.13 -10.64 -13.05
CA SER A 223 -0.35 -11.87 -13.06
C SER A 223 0.80 -11.79 -14.05
N THR A 224 1.85 -12.58 -13.82
CA THR A 224 2.97 -12.73 -14.74
C THR A 224 3.48 -14.16 -14.72
N TYR A 225 3.89 -14.67 -15.90
CA TYR A 225 4.45 -16.01 -16.02
C TYR A 225 5.92 -16.05 -15.63
N THR A 226 6.72 -15.09 -16.10
CA THR A 226 8.15 -15.03 -15.88
C THR A 226 8.70 -13.60 -16.06
N GLY A 227 10.02 -13.43 -16.04
CA GLY A 227 10.67 -12.15 -16.25
C GLY A 227 11.65 -11.80 -15.15
N THR A 228 11.69 -10.53 -14.76
CA THR A 228 12.50 -10.05 -13.63
C THR A 228 11.71 -9.16 -12.70
N VAL A 229 12.14 -9.08 -11.45
CA VAL A 229 11.52 -8.25 -10.40
C VAL A 229 12.61 -7.62 -9.53
N THR A 230 12.36 -6.40 -9.07
CA THR A 230 13.18 -5.76 -8.03
C THR A 230 12.65 -6.15 -6.66
N ALA A 231 13.37 -6.98 -5.92
CA ALA A 231 12.97 -7.49 -4.61
C ALA A 231 14.19 -7.76 -3.71
N ALA A 232 13.98 -7.75 -2.41
CA ALA A 232 14.98 -8.14 -1.41
C ALA A 232 14.94 -9.66 -1.16
N SER A 233 15.95 -10.18 -0.44
CA SER A 233 15.95 -11.55 0.07
C SER A 233 15.42 -11.65 1.50
N GLU A 234 15.38 -10.53 2.21
CA GLU A 234 14.87 -10.43 3.57
C GLU A 234 14.23 -9.06 3.80
N TRP A 235 13.49 -8.93 4.87
CA TRP A 235 12.85 -7.66 5.22
C TRP A 235 13.90 -6.62 5.62
N GLY A 236 13.84 -5.43 4.99
CA GLY A 236 14.84 -4.37 5.19
C GLY A 236 16.16 -4.59 4.43
N GLY A 237 16.29 -5.70 3.71
CA GLY A 237 17.48 -5.98 2.91
C GLY A 237 17.57 -5.16 1.62
N SER A 238 18.75 -5.17 0.99
CA SER A 238 19.00 -4.49 -0.28
C SER A 238 18.12 -5.02 -1.40
N ALA A 239 17.72 -4.11 -2.30
CA ALA A 239 16.98 -4.48 -3.50
C ALA A 239 17.90 -5.10 -4.55
N HIS A 240 17.44 -6.17 -5.18
CA HIS A 240 18.16 -6.88 -6.25
C HIS A 240 17.24 -7.04 -7.46
N CYS A 241 17.82 -7.03 -8.65
CA CYS A 241 17.15 -7.49 -9.85
C CYS A 241 17.15 -9.03 -9.85
N LYS A 242 16.01 -9.66 -9.60
CA LYS A 242 15.86 -11.11 -9.48
C LYS A 242 15.09 -11.68 -10.65
N THR A 243 15.52 -12.85 -11.14
CA THR A 243 14.79 -13.60 -12.16
C THR A 243 13.58 -14.28 -11.55
N VAL A 244 12.40 -14.03 -12.12
CA VAL A 244 11.16 -14.73 -11.78
C VAL A 244 11.13 -16.05 -12.50
N ARG A 245 10.99 -17.14 -11.75
CA ARG A 245 10.91 -18.50 -12.32
C ARG A 245 9.65 -18.64 -13.17
N PRO A 246 9.66 -19.52 -14.20
CA PRO A 246 8.41 -19.94 -14.84
C PRO A 246 7.39 -20.38 -13.79
N ALA A 247 6.13 -20.04 -14.00
CA ALA A 247 5.07 -20.35 -13.05
C ALA A 247 4.91 -21.85 -12.81
N LEU A 248 4.42 -22.19 -11.63
CA LEU A 248 4.22 -23.60 -11.26
C LEU A 248 3.09 -24.24 -12.06
N PRO A 249 3.21 -25.53 -12.43
CA PRO A 249 2.14 -26.30 -13.02
C PRO A 249 0.84 -26.25 -12.21
N GLY A 250 -0.27 -26.00 -12.89
CA GLY A 250 -1.61 -25.89 -12.29
C GLY A 250 -1.91 -24.54 -11.66
N SER A 251 -0.98 -23.56 -11.73
CA SER A 251 -1.22 -22.19 -11.25
C SER A 251 -2.06 -21.37 -12.23
N VAL A 252 -2.56 -20.23 -11.74
CA VAL A 252 -3.26 -19.23 -12.57
C VAL A 252 -2.35 -18.71 -13.68
N GLU A 253 -1.09 -18.46 -13.34
CA GLU A 253 -0.09 -17.92 -14.25
C GLU A 253 0.28 -18.88 -15.36
N GLU A 254 0.38 -20.20 -15.07
CA GLU A 254 0.59 -21.23 -16.10
C GLU A 254 -0.61 -21.34 -17.03
N MET A 255 -1.83 -21.37 -16.48
CA MET A 255 -3.04 -21.41 -17.30
C MET A 255 -3.14 -20.21 -18.26
N PHE A 256 -2.69 -19.05 -17.82
CA PHE A 256 -2.66 -17.86 -18.69
C PHE A 256 -1.55 -17.95 -19.74
N HIS A 257 -0.38 -18.47 -19.41
CA HIS A 257 0.70 -18.76 -20.32
C HIS A 257 0.28 -19.71 -21.45
N GLU A 258 -0.47 -20.77 -21.15
CA GLU A 258 -0.96 -21.75 -22.11
C GLU A 258 -1.88 -21.14 -23.21
N THR A 259 -2.41 -19.94 -22.98
CA THR A 259 -3.17 -19.21 -24.04
C THR A 259 -2.29 -18.76 -25.20
N GLY A 260 -0.97 -18.73 -25.03
CA GLY A 260 0.02 -18.23 -26.00
C GLY A 260 -0.02 -16.71 -26.23
N LYS A 261 -0.74 -15.96 -25.40
CA LYS A 261 -0.85 -14.50 -25.51
C LYS A 261 0.15 -13.82 -24.59
N GLN A 262 0.82 -12.79 -25.11
CA GLN A 262 1.83 -12.04 -24.35
C GLN A 262 1.20 -11.14 -23.28
N GLU A 263 0.10 -10.49 -23.62
CA GLU A 263 -0.62 -9.59 -22.74
C GLU A 263 -2.13 -9.68 -23.03
N PHE A 264 -2.95 -9.69 -21.98
CA PHE A 264 -4.40 -9.64 -22.14
C PHE A 264 -5.11 -9.18 -20.86
N PHE A 265 -6.31 -8.67 -21.07
CA PHE A 265 -7.27 -8.37 -20.02
C PHE A 265 -8.40 -9.40 -20.07
N ILE A 266 -8.78 -9.96 -18.93
CA ILE A 266 -9.87 -10.91 -18.81
C ILE A 266 -10.90 -10.40 -17.77
N PRO A 267 -12.10 -9.96 -18.19
CA PRO A 267 -13.20 -9.68 -17.29
C PRO A 267 -13.77 -11.00 -16.75
N MET A 268 -14.16 -11.00 -15.48
CA MET A 268 -14.73 -12.17 -14.81
C MET A 268 -16.21 -11.97 -14.46
N SER A 269 -16.66 -10.71 -14.43
CA SER A 269 -18.02 -10.33 -14.10
C SER A 269 -19.07 -10.75 -15.14
N ASP A 270 -18.64 -10.93 -16.39
CA ASP A 270 -19.57 -11.16 -17.51
C ASP A 270 -19.94 -12.65 -17.68
N GLY A 271 -19.36 -13.53 -16.86
CA GLY A 271 -19.51 -14.97 -17.02
C GLY A 271 -18.79 -15.51 -18.27
N GLY A 272 -19.07 -16.76 -18.60
CA GLY A 272 -18.49 -17.42 -19.76
C GLY A 272 -17.36 -18.40 -19.42
N PRO A 273 -16.89 -19.20 -20.40
CA PRO A 273 -16.00 -20.34 -20.14
C PRO A 273 -14.69 -19.98 -19.46
N ALA A 274 -14.16 -18.79 -19.73
CA ALA A 274 -12.92 -18.31 -19.10
C ALA A 274 -13.15 -17.98 -17.62
N ALA A 275 -14.22 -17.26 -17.28
CA ALA A 275 -14.60 -16.97 -15.91
C ALA A 275 -14.94 -18.24 -15.12
N GLU A 276 -15.66 -19.19 -15.73
CA GLU A 276 -15.98 -20.49 -15.14
C GLU A 276 -14.71 -21.28 -14.77
N SER A 277 -13.70 -21.29 -15.65
CA SER A 277 -12.41 -21.95 -15.38
C SER A 277 -11.65 -21.36 -14.20
N LEU A 278 -11.89 -20.09 -13.90
CA LEU A 278 -11.27 -19.32 -12.80
C LEU A 278 -12.06 -19.36 -11.49
N GLN A 279 -13.23 -20.01 -11.46
CA GLN A 279 -13.99 -20.28 -10.23
C GLN A 279 -13.41 -21.44 -9.41
N THR A 280 -12.58 -22.29 -10.03
CA THR A 280 -11.93 -23.40 -9.33
C THR A 280 -10.76 -22.92 -8.49
N VAL A 281 -10.51 -23.62 -7.36
CA VAL A 281 -9.35 -23.33 -6.51
C VAL A 281 -8.07 -23.65 -7.27
N ARG A 282 -7.16 -22.67 -7.34
CA ARG A 282 -5.85 -22.78 -7.99
C ARG A 282 -4.78 -22.15 -7.14
N LEU A 283 -3.52 -22.48 -7.41
CA LEU A 283 -2.39 -21.75 -6.91
C LEU A 283 -2.28 -20.40 -7.66
N ALA A 284 -2.01 -19.33 -6.94
CA ALA A 284 -1.63 -18.04 -7.51
C ALA A 284 -0.37 -17.51 -6.84
N ARG A 285 0.48 -16.87 -7.62
CA ARG A 285 1.76 -16.34 -7.16
C ARG A 285 1.62 -14.92 -6.64
N ALA A 286 2.25 -14.64 -5.49
CA ALA A 286 2.36 -13.29 -4.93
C ALA A 286 3.83 -12.97 -4.65
N ILE A 287 4.41 -12.10 -5.46
CA ILE A 287 5.76 -11.56 -5.25
C ILE A 287 5.62 -10.14 -4.71
N GLY A 288 6.03 -9.93 -3.47
CA GLY A 288 6.03 -8.61 -2.82
C GLY A 288 7.42 -7.99 -2.78
N VAL A 289 7.75 -7.33 -1.65
CA VAL A 289 9.06 -6.71 -1.41
C VAL A 289 10.18 -7.75 -1.23
N ILE A 290 9.82 -8.99 -0.92
CA ILE A 290 10.74 -10.13 -0.82
C ILE A 290 10.41 -11.11 -1.92
N TYR A 291 11.43 -11.67 -2.54
CA TYR A 291 11.29 -12.81 -3.47
C TYR A 291 12.40 -13.83 -3.23
N LEU A 292 12.00 -15.08 -2.99
CA LEU A 292 12.87 -16.21 -2.69
C LEU A 292 12.63 -17.33 -3.72
N PRO A 293 13.36 -17.32 -4.87
CA PRO A 293 13.15 -18.31 -5.92
C PRO A 293 13.32 -19.77 -5.46
N ALA A 294 14.25 -20.03 -4.54
CA ALA A 294 14.52 -21.38 -4.04
C ALA A 294 13.34 -21.99 -3.26
N THR A 295 12.58 -21.18 -2.55
CA THR A 295 11.42 -21.61 -1.74
C THR A 295 10.08 -21.08 -2.30
N GLU A 296 10.05 -20.68 -3.58
CA GLU A 296 8.94 -19.98 -4.20
C GLU A 296 7.58 -20.67 -3.95
N ARG A 297 7.52 -22.01 -4.09
CA ARG A 297 6.29 -22.77 -3.87
C ARG A 297 5.70 -22.59 -2.48
N GLN A 298 6.53 -22.52 -1.44
CA GLN A 298 6.11 -22.39 -0.04
C GLN A 298 5.92 -20.95 0.40
N SER A 299 6.69 -20.03 -0.18
CA SER A 299 6.77 -18.64 0.27
C SER A 299 5.96 -17.67 -0.57
N HIS A 300 5.63 -18.02 -1.81
CA HIS A 300 5.03 -17.09 -2.78
C HIS A 300 3.80 -17.64 -3.50
N TYR A 301 3.34 -18.85 -3.21
CA TYR A 301 2.11 -19.40 -3.77
C TYR A 301 1.10 -19.71 -2.67
N TYR A 302 -0.15 -19.37 -2.94
CA TYR A 302 -1.29 -19.66 -2.06
C TYR A 302 -2.51 -20.02 -2.89
N HIS A 303 -3.50 -20.68 -2.27
CA HIS A 303 -4.70 -21.10 -2.97
C HIS A 303 -5.73 -19.97 -3.03
N VAL A 304 -6.30 -19.79 -4.22
CA VAL A 304 -7.30 -18.76 -4.50
C VAL A 304 -8.41 -19.29 -5.40
N ARG A 305 -9.54 -18.60 -5.41
CA ARG A 305 -10.54 -18.64 -6.46
C ARG A 305 -10.52 -17.30 -7.19
N PRO A 306 -9.82 -17.20 -8.34
CA PRO A 306 -9.56 -15.92 -8.99
C PRO A 306 -10.82 -15.13 -9.34
N ALA A 307 -11.87 -15.80 -9.84
CA ALA A 307 -13.12 -15.15 -10.24
C ALA A 307 -13.94 -14.61 -9.04
N ASP A 308 -13.72 -15.13 -7.82
CA ASP A 308 -14.29 -14.57 -6.59
C ASP A 308 -13.40 -13.47 -6.00
N GLN A 309 -12.09 -13.54 -6.27
CA GLN A 309 -11.11 -12.61 -5.73
C GLN A 309 -11.08 -11.27 -6.47
N TYR A 310 -11.29 -11.29 -7.80
CA TYR A 310 -11.22 -10.12 -8.68
C TYR A 310 -12.41 -10.03 -9.63
N ASP A 311 -12.74 -8.82 -10.09
CA ASP A 311 -13.71 -8.59 -11.17
C ASP A 311 -13.06 -8.72 -12.56
N ALA A 312 -11.74 -8.54 -12.61
CA ALA A 312 -10.94 -8.73 -13.81
C ALA A 312 -9.47 -9.02 -13.46
N MET A 313 -8.74 -9.61 -14.41
CA MET A 313 -7.28 -9.73 -14.31
C MET A 313 -6.58 -9.23 -15.57
N ILE A 314 -5.37 -8.71 -15.37
CA ILE A 314 -4.42 -8.35 -16.42
C ILE A 314 -3.25 -9.33 -16.32
N HIS A 315 -2.99 -10.04 -17.42
CA HIS A 315 -1.83 -10.89 -17.55
C HIS A 315 -0.75 -10.23 -18.39
N ILE A 316 0.49 -10.32 -17.92
CA ILE A 316 1.70 -9.87 -18.61
C ILE A 316 2.68 -11.03 -18.58
N GLU A 317 2.94 -11.64 -19.74
CA GLU A 317 3.76 -12.84 -19.87
C GLU A 317 5.17 -12.65 -19.30
N HIS A 318 5.80 -11.51 -19.64
CA HIS A 318 7.15 -11.18 -19.24
C HIS A 318 7.21 -9.82 -18.55
N THR A 319 7.61 -9.78 -17.30
CA THR A 319 7.82 -8.54 -16.53
C THR A 319 9.29 -8.15 -16.47
N HIS A 320 9.53 -6.86 -16.20
CA HIS A 320 10.87 -6.30 -16.03
C HIS A 320 11.01 -5.68 -14.64
N ALA A 321 12.18 -5.90 -14.02
CA ALA A 321 12.53 -5.29 -12.75
C ALA A 321 12.49 -3.77 -12.85
N LEU A 322 11.80 -3.12 -11.91
CA LEU A 322 11.76 -1.66 -11.84
C LEU A 322 13.08 -1.11 -11.32
N GLN A 323 13.64 -0.13 -12.01
CA GLN A 323 14.89 0.52 -11.62
C GLN A 323 14.64 1.43 -10.39
N PRO A 324 15.33 1.20 -9.25
CA PRO A 324 15.28 2.12 -8.11
C PRO A 324 15.82 3.50 -8.49
N LEU A 325 15.36 4.56 -7.82
CA LEU A 325 15.92 5.92 -8.02
C LEU A 325 17.37 6.01 -7.57
N GLU A 326 17.74 5.25 -6.55
CA GLU A 326 19.13 5.12 -6.08
C GLU A 326 19.55 3.64 -6.20
N PRO A 327 19.94 3.19 -7.41
CA PRO A 327 20.41 1.83 -7.59
C PRO A 327 21.77 1.66 -6.92
N ASP A 328 21.87 0.72 -5.97
CA ASP A 328 23.16 0.34 -5.41
C ASP A 328 23.93 -0.58 -6.35
N SER A 329 25.20 -0.86 -6.00
CA SER A 329 26.05 -1.75 -6.79
C SER A 329 25.51 -3.17 -6.88
N THR A 330 24.75 -3.62 -5.89
CA THR A 330 24.17 -4.97 -5.86
C THR A 330 22.98 -5.08 -6.82
N TRP A 331 22.16 -4.04 -6.94
CA TRP A 331 21.09 -4.01 -7.94
C TRP A 331 21.65 -3.96 -9.37
N ILE A 332 22.68 -3.14 -9.62
CA ILE A 332 23.35 -2.99 -10.93
C ILE A 332 24.02 -4.29 -11.37
N ALA A 333 24.64 -5.00 -10.45
CA ALA A 333 25.29 -6.30 -10.73
C ALA A 333 24.29 -7.41 -11.09
N GLY A 334 22.98 -7.20 -10.76
CA GLY A 334 21.96 -8.21 -10.92
C GLY A 334 22.05 -9.33 -9.88
N GLN A 335 21.23 -10.36 -10.07
CA GLN A 335 21.24 -11.53 -9.21
C GLN A 335 22.54 -12.31 -9.44
N ILE A 336 23.35 -12.47 -8.40
CA ILE A 336 24.44 -13.44 -8.43
C ILE A 336 23.78 -14.82 -8.58
N PRO A 337 24.15 -15.63 -9.61
CA PRO A 337 23.61 -16.97 -9.72
C PRO A 337 23.83 -17.69 -8.38
N GLU A 338 22.76 -18.27 -7.82
CA GLU A 338 22.92 -19.15 -6.67
C GLU A 338 23.87 -20.27 -7.09
N THR A 339 25.13 -20.19 -6.69
CA THR A 339 26.06 -21.29 -6.83
C THR A 339 25.60 -22.36 -5.85
N TYR A 340 24.94 -23.36 -6.38
CA TYR A 340 24.61 -24.56 -5.64
C TYR A 340 25.91 -25.35 -5.30
N PRO A 341 26.06 -25.91 -4.12
CA PRO A 341 25.19 -25.84 -2.97
C PRO A 341 25.80 -25.05 -1.84
N SER A 342 25.19 -24.05 -1.35
CA SER A 342 25.34 -23.75 0.06
C SER A 342 24.53 -24.80 0.83
N GLY A 343 24.92 -26.05 0.64
CA GLY A 343 24.49 -27.09 1.51
C GLY A 343 25.16 -26.87 2.85
N LEU A 344 24.39 -26.46 3.83
CA LEU A 344 24.49 -26.93 5.23
C LEU A 344 23.31 -26.35 5.97
#